data_b5b342bf205447777ab84c7c7a28e5db
#
_entry.id   b5b342bf205447777ab84c7c7a28e5db
#
_cell.length_a   1.000
_cell.length_b   1.000
_cell.length_c   1.000
_cell.angle_alpha   90.00
_cell.angle_beta   90.00
_cell.angle_gamma   90.00
#
_symmetry.space_group_name_H-M   'P 1'
#
loop_
_entity.id
_entity.type
_entity.pdbx_description
1 polymer ?
#
loop_
_entity_poly.entity_id
_entity_poly.type
_entity_poly.pdbx_seq_one_letter_code
_entity_poly.pdbx_strand_id
1 'polypeptide(L)'
;MAESKETLKAFQADVAAWMKEHVPADPGFLLPLSFLEVGTEQQLDFLRAWQHKVWEAGFLGMHWPTEYGGQGADPAYQGVVDRELARFNAPIMFNTIGLGWTGPLLLEMGTDAEKSKYLKHILSGDEIWCQGFSEPDHGSDLGAVQTKAVRD
;
A
#
# COMPACT_ATOMS: atom_id res chain seq x y z
N MET A 1 -2.49 -14.71 25.32
CA MET A 1 -3.38 -15.00 24.15
C MET A 1 -4.76 -14.36 24.28
N ALA A 2 -5.42 -14.31 25.44
CA ALA A 2 -6.72 -13.64 25.60
C ALA A 2 -6.61 -12.12 25.50
N GLU A 3 -5.60 -11.52 26.13
CA GLU A 3 -5.32 -10.08 26.15
C GLU A 3 -5.06 -9.52 24.73
N SER A 4 -4.35 -10.27 23.88
CA SER A 4 -4.09 -9.85 22.49
C SER A 4 -5.35 -9.89 21.61
N LYS A 5 -6.30 -10.81 21.86
CA LYS A 5 -7.56 -10.86 21.10
C LYS A 5 -8.52 -9.74 21.48
N GLU A 6 -8.58 -9.34 22.75
CA GLU A 6 -9.39 -8.22 23.22
C GLU A 6 -8.85 -6.90 22.64
N THR A 7 -7.53 -6.74 22.63
CA THR A 7 -6.86 -5.56 22.04
C THR A 7 -7.11 -5.43 20.54
N LEU A 8 -7.00 -6.53 19.77
CA LEU A 8 -7.31 -6.54 18.35
C LEU A 8 -8.79 -6.24 18.06
N LYS A 9 -9.71 -6.68 18.94
CA LYS A 9 -11.14 -6.42 18.81
C LYS A 9 -11.47 -4.95 19.10
N ALA A 10 -10.82 -4.35 20.10
CA ALA A 10 -10.94 -2.93 20.37
C ALA A 10 -10.40 -2.12 19.18
N PHE A 11 -9.22 -2.44 18.68
CA PHE A 11 -8.66 -1.81 17.49
C PHE A 11 -9.56 -1.96 16.26
N GLN A 12 -10.19 -3.12 16.06
CA GLN A 12 -11.17 -3.31 14.99
C GLN A 12 -12.35 -2.33 15.10
N ALA A 13 -12.84 -2.08 16.33
CA ALA A 13 -13.93 -1.13 16.54
C ALA A 13 -13.50 0.30 16.19
N ASP A 14 -12.27 0.69 16.54
CA ASP A 14 -11.71 2.01 16.22
C ASP A 14 -11.56 2.18 14.69
N VAL A 15 -10.99 1.19 14.00
CA VAL A 15 -10.87 1.18 12.54
C VAL A 15 -12.25 1.27 11.89
N ALA A 16 -13.21 0.47 12.36
CA ALA A 16 -14.58 0.49 11.83
C ALA A 16 -15.27 1.84 12.01
N ALA A 17 -15.10 2.49 13.17
CA ALA A 17 -15.63 3.81 13.43
C ALA A 17 -15.03 4.86 12.47
N TRP A 18 -13.71 4.82 12.30
CA TRP A 18 -13.02 5.71 11.37
C TRP A 18 -13.46 5.48 9.91
N MET A 19 -13.55 4.22 9.47
CA MET A 19 -14.00 3.88 8.10
C MET A 19 -15.40 4.43 7.82
N LYS A 20 -16.31 4.31 8.80
CA LYS A 20 -17.70 4.82 8.66
C LYS A 20 -17.75 6.32 8.37
N GLU A 21 -16.80 7.07 8.91
CA GLU A 21 -16.77 8.54 8.76
C GLU A 21 -15.96 8.99 7.54
N HIS A 22 -14.99 8.17 7.10
CA HIS A 22 -13.93 8.62 6.20
C HIS A 22 -13.90 7.92 4.86
N VAL A 23 -14.52 6.73 4.72
CA VAL A 23 -14.64 6.11 3.40
C VAL A 23 -15.38 7.08 2.49
N PRO A 24 -14.77 7.49 1.36
CA PRO A 24 -15.37 8.50 0.51
C PRO A 24 -16.67 8.00 -0.09
N ALA A 25 -17.64 8.91 -0.22
CA ALA A 25 -18.83 8.66 -0.99
C ALA A 25 -18.49 8.48 -2.48
N ASP A 26 -19.50 8.10 -3.27
CA ASP A 26 -19.36 7.98 -4.73
C ASP A 26 -18.70 9.24 -5.32
N PRO A 27 -17.52 9.11 -5.96
CA PRO A 27 -16.81 10.25 -6.54
C PRO A 27 -17.43 10.75 -7.85
N GLY A 28 -18.51 10.12 -8.33
CA GLY A 28 -19.18 10.47 -9.60
C GLY A 28 -18.46 9.93 -10.84
N PHE A 29 -17.51 9.03 -10.66
CA PHE A 29 -16.82 8.29 -11.73
C PHE A 29 -16.52 6.86 -11.28
N LEU A 30 -16.32 5.96 -12.24
CA LEU A 30 -16.05 4.55 -11.94
C LEU A 30 -14.68 4.40 -11.26
N LEU A 31 -14.67 3.83 -10.05
CA LEU A 31 -13.44 3.46 -9.38
C LEU A 31 -12.89 2.16 -9.95
N PRO A 32 -11.57 2.06 -10.15
CA PRO A 32 -10.95 0.82 -10.59
C PRO A 32 -11.01 -0.24 -9.48
N LEU A 33 -11.17 -1.50 -9.88
CA LEU A 33 -11.14 -2.65 -8.97
C LEU A 33 -9.72 -3.17 -8.71
N SER A 34 -8.78 -2.75 -9.54
CA SER A 34 -7.36 -3.10 -9.40
C SER A 34 -6.47 -1.94 -9.82
N PHE A 35 -5.23 -1.92 -9.34
CA PHE A 35 -4.25 -0.90 -9.71
C PHE A 35 -3.92 -0.90 -11.22
N LEU A 36 -4.13 -2.02 -11.92
CA LEU A 36 -3.95 -2.14 -13.37
C LEU A 36 -5.02 -1.42 -14.18
N GLU A 37 -6.15 -1.07 -13.55
CA GLU A 37 -7.28 -0.43 -14.21
C GLU A 37 -7.30 1.10 -14.04
N VAL A 38 -6.30 1.65 -13.32
CA VAL A 38 -6.17 3.11 -13.16
C VAL A 38 -5.77 3.72 -14.49
N GLY A 39 -6.73 4.34 -15.17
CA GLY A 39 -6.59 4.83 -16.54
C GLY A 39 -6.70 6.35 -16.69
N THR A 40 -7.02 7.09 -15.63
CA THR A 40 -7.18 8.55 -15.67
C THR A 40 -6.48 9.23 -14.52
N GLU A 41 -6.05 10.49 -14.71
CA GLU A 41 -5.47 11.32 -13.64
C GLU A 41 -6.47 11.50 -12.48
N GLN A 42 -7.75 11.66 -12.79
CA GLN A 42 -8.81 11.82 -11.79
C GLN A 42 -8.90 10.60 -10.84
N GLN A 43 -8.83 9.38 -11.41
CA GLN A 43 -8.77 8.14 -10.62
C GLN A 43 -7.51 8.07 -9.77
N LEU A 44 -6.37 8.44 -10.36
CA LEU A 44 -5.07 8.43 -9.70
C LEU A 44 -5.04 9.38 -8.50
N ASP A 45 -5.46 10.62 -8.70
CA ASP A 45 -5.46 11.65 -7.66
C ASP A 45 -6.41 11.27 -6.51
N PHE A 46 -7.58 10.74 -6.85
CA PHE A 46 -8.54 10.27 -5.85
C PHE A 46 -7.99 9.13 -5.00
N LEU A 47 -7.38 8.12 -5.64
CA LEU A 47 -6.82 6.98 -4.93
C LEU A 47 -5.56 7.34 -4.13
N ARG A 48 -4.75 8.28 -4.64
CA ARG A 48 -3.60 8.85 -3.91
C ARG A 48 -4.06 9.55 -2.64
N ALA A 49 -5.04 10.44 -2.75
CA ALA A 49 -5.61 11.15 -1.60
C ALA A 49 -6.22 10.17 -0.58
N TRP A 50 -6.88 9.11 -1.04
CA TRP A 50 -7.42 8.08 -0.18
C TRP A 50 -6.31 7.31 0.56
N GLN A 51 -5.28 6.83 -0.15
CA GLN A 51 -4.15 6.13 0.47
C GLN A 51 -3.45 7.03 1.50
N HIS A 52 -3.22 8.29 1.15
CA HIS A 52 -2.62 9.27 2.07
C HIS A 52 -3.44 9.42 3.35
N LYS A 53 -4.75 9.55 3.24
CA LYS A 53 -5.68 9.66 4.37
C LYS A 53 -5.65 8.43 5.29
N VAL A 54 -5.61 7.22 4.71
CA VAL A 54 -5.50 5.97 5.47
C VAL A 54 -4.16 5.89 6.20
N TRP A 55 -3.08 6.31 5.56
CA TRP A 55 -1.75 6.38 6.16
C TRP A 55 -1.68 7.42 7.29
N GLU A 56 -2.17 8.64 7.09
CA GLU A 56 -2.22 9.68 8.14
C GLU A 56 -3.02 9.24 9.37
N ALA A 57 -4.07 8.47 9.18
CA ALA A 57 -4.83 7.86 10.27
C ALA A 57 -4.08 6.74 11.01
N GLY A 58 -2.88 6.35 10.54
CA GLY A 58 -2.08 5.29 11.13
C GLY A 58 -2.56 3.88 10.78
N PHE A 59 -3.35 3.72 9.73
CA PHE A 59 -3.93 2.42 9.32
C PHE A 59 -3.21 1.77 8.12
N LEU A 60 -2.05 2.30 7.73
CA LEU A 60 -1.24 1.72 6.67
C LEU A 60 0.20 1.52 7.14
N GLY A 61 0.81 0.39 6.78
CA GLY A 61 2.16 0.06 7.25
C GLY A 61 2.20 -0.30 8.74
N MET A 62 1.19 -1.00 9.24
CA MET A 62 1.06 -1.33 10.67
C MET A 62 2.31 -1.99 11.24
N HIS A 63 2.94 -2.91 10.50
CA HIS A 63 4.13 -3.64 10.93
C HIS A 63 5.47 -3.02 10.47
N TRP A 64 5.42 -1.93 9.70
CA TRP A 64 6.64 -1.24 9.28
C TRP A 64 7.20 -0.41 10.44
N PRO A 65 8.54 -0.23 10.53
CA PRO A 65 9.16 0.56 11.58
C PRO A 65 8.64 2.00 11.61
N THR A 66 8.49 2.55 12.81
CA THR A 66 7.97 3.92 13.01
C THR A 66 8.90 4.98 12.42
N GLU A 67 10.20 4.73 12.40
CA GLU A 67 11.21 5.61 11.82
C GLU A 67 11.05 5.79 10.29
N TYR A 68 10.36 4.84 9.63
CA TYR A 68 10.05 4.89 8.20
C TYR A 68 8.56 5.16 7.92
N GLY A 69 7.83 5.66 8.91
CA GLY A 69 6.45 6.10 8.74
C GLY A 69 5.39 5.02 8.97
N GLY A 70 5.78 3.83 9.44
CA GLY A 70 4.88 2.77 9.88
C GLY A 70 4.48 2.92 11.35
N GLN A 71 3.81 1.90 11.92
CA GLN A 71 3.31 1.90 13.29
C GLN A 71 4.13 1.02 14.24
N GLY A 72 5.03 0.17 13.74
CA GLY A 72 5.82 -0.78 14.53
C GLY A 72 4.98 -1.82 15.29
N ALA A 73 3.76 -2.06 14.83
CA ALA A 73 2.80 -2.95 15.47
C ALA A 73 2.93 -4.41 14.96
N ASP A 74 2.25 -5.33 15.63
CA ASP A 74 2.16 -6.72 15.15
C ASP A 74 1.45 -6.77 13.78
N PRO A 75 1.91 -7.61 12.82
CA PRO A 75 1.29 -7.75 11.51
C PRO A 75 -0.22 -8.09 11.54
N ALA A 76 -0.71 -8.68 12.63
CA ALA A 76 -2.13 -8.97 12.81
C ALA A 76 -3.02 -7.71 12.73
N TYR A 77 -2.48 -6.55 13.11
CA TYR A 77 -3.20 -5.27 13.02
C TYR A 77 -3.44 -4.85 11.57
N GLN A 78 -2.47 -5.06 10.67
CA GLN A 78 -2.70 -4.81 9.24
C GLN A 78 -3.83 -5.67 8.70
N GLY A 79 -3.90 -6.94 9.08
CA GLY A 79 -5.00 -7.83 8.69
C GLY A 79 -6.37 -7.40 9.23
N VAL A 80 -6.43 -6.66 10.35
CA VAL A 80 -7.67 -6.03 10.83
C VAL A 80 -8.08 -4.90 9.90
N VAL A 81 -7.15 -3.99 9.58
CA VAL A 81 -7.42 -2.86 8.66
C VAL A 81 -7.89 -3.36 7.30
N ASP A 82 -7.20 -4.34 6.72
CA ASP A 82 -7.52 -4.87 5.39
C ASP A 82 -8.94 -5.47 5.34
N ARG A 83 -9.36 -6.17 6.41
CA ARG A 83 -10.74 -6.68 6.52
C ARG A 83 -11.77 -5.57 6.64
N GLU A 84 -11.49 -4.51 7.38
CA GLU A 84 -12.41 -3.38 7.50
C GLU A 84 -12.48 -2.57 6.20
N LEU A 85 -11.37 -2.33 5.50
CA LEU A 85 -11.38 -1.75 4.15
C LEU A 85 -12.31 -2.53 3.21
N ALA A 86 -12.17 -3.85 3.18
CA ALA A 86 -13.03 -4.71 2.35
C ALA A 86 -14.51 -4.65 2.81
N ARG A 87 -14.78 -4.67 4.11
CA ARG A 87 -16.14 -4.62 4.67
C ARG A 87 -16.89 -3.34 4.32
N PHE A 88 -16.17 -2.23 4.27
CA PHE A 88 -16.73 -0.92 3.92
C PHE A 88 -16.71 -0.63 2.41
N ASN A 89 -16.28 -1.59 1.58
CA ASN A 89 -16.07 -1.38 0.13
C ASN A 89 -15.22 -0.12 -0.13
N ALA A 90 -14.21 0.10 0.71
CA ALA A 90 -13.32 1.24 0.56
C ALA A 90 -12.54 1.18 -0.77
N PRO A 91 -12.14 2.33 -1.33
CA PRO A 91 -11.28 2.35 -2.50
C PRO A 91 -10.00 1.55 -2.28
N ILE A 92 -9.45 0.98 -3.34
CA ILE A 92 -8.22 0.19 -3.28
C ILE A 92 -7.01 1.05 -2.85
N MET A 93 -6.03 0.42 -2.20
CA MET A 93 -4.69 0.98 -2.08
C MET A 93 -3.98 0.81 -3.42
N PHE A 94 -3.83 1.89 -4.17
CA PHE A 94 -3.38 1.79 -5.56
C PHE A 94 -1.88 1.51 -5.71
N ASN A 95 -1.05 1.91 -4.75
CA ASN A 95 0.40 1.65 -4.75
C ASN A 95 0.73 0.21 -4.36
N THR A 96 0.04 -0.75 -4.95
CA THR A 96 0.14 -2.18 -4.60
C THR A 96 1.56 -2.72 -4.73
N ILE A 97 2.29 -2.31 -5.77
CA ILE A 97 3.69 -2.73 -5.99
C ILE A 97 4.59 -2.16 -4.90
N GLY A 98 4.42 -0.87 -4.57
CA GLY A 98 5.17 -0.23 -3.49
C GLY A 98 4.90 -0.88 -2.13
N LEU A 99 3.63 -1.05 -1.79
CA LEU A 99 3.21 -1.56 -0.48
C LEU A 99 3.47 -3.06 -0.29
N GLY A 100 3.22 -3.86 -1.32
CA GLY A 100 3.26 -5.31 -1.23
C GLY A 100 4.59 -5.96 -1.61
N TRP A 101 5.42 -5.29 -2.42
CA TRP A 101 6.65 -5.88 -2.96
C TRP A 101 7.88 -5.03 -2.67
N THR A 102 7.92 -3.79 -3.16
CA THR A 102 9.12 -2.95 -3.02
C THR A 102 9.40 -2.56 -1.57
N GLY A 103 8.39 -2.16 -0.83
CA GLY A 103 8.55 -1.77 0.56
C GLY A 103 9.06 -2.92 1.44
N PRO A 104 8.43 -4.11 1.42
CA PRO A 104 8.96 -5.28 2.12
C PRO A 104 10.38 -5.66 1.70
N LEU A 105 10.71 -5.58 0.40
CA LEU A 105 12.07 -5.84 -0.08
C LEU A 105 13.07 -4.82 0.46
N LEU A 106 12.72 -3.54 0.46
CA LEU A 106 13.56 -2.48 1.02
C LEU A 106 13.74 -2.65 2.54
N LEU A 107 12.69 -3.03 3.26
CA LEU A 107 12.79 -3.30 4.70
C LEU A 107 13.77 -4.42 5.02
N GLU A 108 13.81 -5.47 4.19
CA GLU A 108 14.69 -6.61 4.40
C GLU A 108 16.11 -6.36 3.90
N MET A 109 16.28 -5.82 2.69
CA MET A 109 17.56 -5.79 1.97
C MET A 109 18.09 -4.38 1.67
N GLY A 110 17.27 -3.35 1.83
CA GLY A 110 17.67 -1.97 1.53
C GLY A 110 18.68 -1.43 2.54
N THR A 111 19.50 -0.49 2.11
CA THR A 111 20.35 0.31 3.00
C THR A 111 19.50 1.29 3.80
N ASP A 112 20.00 1.78 4.93
CA ASP A 112 19.29 2.78 5.76
C ASP A 112 18.98 4.06 4.96
N ALA A 113 19.84 4.44 4.02
CA ALA A 113 19.62 5.58 3.14
C ALA A 113 18.44 5.35 2.19
N GLU A 114 18.32 4.15 1.61
CA GLU A 114 17.18 3.78 0.74
C GLU A 114 15.89 3.67 1.53
N LYS A 115 15.91 3.03 2.70
CA LYS A 115 14.76 2.93 3.60
C LYS A 115 14.23 4.31 3.98
N SER A 116 15.11 5.19 4.43
CA SER A 116 14.77 6.56 4.83
C SER A 116 14.25 7.40 3.66
N LYS A 117 14.75 7.15 2.45
CA LYS A 117 14.35 7.88 1.25
C LYS A 117 12.98 7.46 0.75
N TYR A 118 12.66 6.16 0.74
CA TYR A 118 11.53 5.65 -0.03
C TYR A 118 10.35 5.16 0.81
N LEU A 119 10.58 4.53 1.97
CA LEU A 119 9.52 3.79 2.65
C LEU A 119 8.34 4.66 3.07
N LYS A 120 8.59 5.84 3.63
CA LYS A 120 7.54 6.78 4.00
C LYS A 120 6.73 7.24 2.79
N HIS A 121 7.37 7.53 1.67
CA HIS A 121 6.71 7.98 0.43
C HIS A 121 5.91 6.87 -0.25
N ILE A 122 6.34 5.61 -0.09
CA ILE A 122 5.54 4.45 -0.50
C ILE A 122 4.24 4.35 0.30
N LEU A 123 4.32 4.52 1.62
CA LEU A 123 3.14 4.46 2.51
C LEU A 123 2.18 5.62 2.23
N SER A 124 2.70 6.84 2.17
CA SER A 124 1.89 8.05 1.95
C SER A 124 1.26 8.10 0.55
N GLY A 125 1.80 7.36 -0.42
CA GLY A 125 1.39 7.45 -1.82
C GLY A 125 2.02 8.63 -2.58
N ASP A 126 3.00 9.32 -1.99
CA ASP A 126 3.74 10.39 -2.67
C ASP A 126 4.58 9.83 -3.83
N GLU A 127 5.13 8.62 -3.65
CA GLU A 127 5.82 7.88 -4.70
C GLU A 127 5.08 6.57 -5.03
N ILE A 128 4.83 6.37 -6.32
CA ILE A 128 4.18 5.18 -6.85
C ILE A 128 5.25 4.32 -7.51
N TRP A 129 5.22 3.05 -7.17
CA TRP A 129 6.17 2.08 -7.72
C TRP A 129 5.53 1.18 -8.75
N CYS A 130 6.28 0.87 -9.78
CA CYS A 130 5.90 -0.11 -10.79
C CYS A 130 6.96 -1.21 -10.90
N GLN A 131 6.59 -2.31 -11.53
CA GLN A 131 7.48 -3.42 -11.81
C GLN A 131 7.67 -3.56 -13.31
N GLY A 132 8.91 -3.41 -13.76
CA GLY A 132 9.33 -3.65 -15.14
C GLY A 132 9.92 -5.05 -15.30
N PHE A 133 9.06 -6.08 -15.33
CA PHE A 133 9.50 -7.47 -15.38
C PHE A 133 9.48 -8.02 -16.80
N SER A 134 8.32 -7.97 -17.44
CA SER A 134 8.14 -8.48 -18.79
C SER A 134 8.44 -7.42 -19.82
N GLU A 135 9.16 -7.80 -20.87
CA GLU A 135 9.29 -6.99 -22.08
C GLU A 135 8.10 -7.26 -23.01
N PRO A 136 7.82 -6.37 -24.00
CA PRO A 136 6.69 -6.57 -24.91
C PRO A 136 6.67 -7.93 -25.59
N ASP A 137 7.84 -8.46 -25.96
CA ASP A 137 8.01 -9.74 -26.68
C ASP A 137 8.40 -10.92 -25.77
N HIS A 138 8.77 -10.67 -24.49
CA HIS A 138 9.30 -11.68 -23.59
C HIS A 138 8.71 -11.56 -22.19
N GLY A 139 7.87 -12.53 -21.81
CA GLY A 139 7.29 -12.65 -20.47
C GLY A 139 7.84 -13.90 -19.76
N SER A 140 7.13 -15.02 -19.93
CA SER A 140 7.55 -16.31 -19.32
C SER A 140 8.88 -16.82 -19.82
N ASP A 141 9.29 -16.48 -21.04
CA ASP A 141 10.62 -16.76 -21.56
C ASP A 141 11.62 -15.68 -21.09
N LEU A 142 12.01 -15.77 -19.84
CA LEU A 142 12.96 -14.85 -19.22
C LEU A 142 14.36 -14.95 -19.86
N GLY A 143 14.71 -16.09 -20.44
CA GLY A 143 16.00 -16.28 -21.11
C GLY A 143 16.19 -15.45 -22.37
N ALA A 144 15.10 -14.97 -22.98
CA ALA A 144 15.12 -14.16 -24.19
C ALA A 144 15.10 -12.64 -23.94
N VAL A 145 15.07 -12.19 -22.68
CA VAL A 145 15.07 -10.77 -22.28
C VAL A 145 16.24 -10.01 -22.91
N GLN A 146 15.96 -8.87 -23.52
CA GLN A 146 16.94 -8.06 -24.25
C GLN A 146 17.43 -6.84 -23.47
N THR A 147 16.76 -6.48 -22.38
CA THR A 147 17.17 -5.39 -21.49
C THR A 147 18.60 -5.64 -20.98
N LYS A 148 19.46 -4.63 -21.11
CA LYS A 148 20.88 -4.69 -20.72
C LYS A 148 21.20 -3.56 -19.76
N ALA A 149 21.98 -3.86 -18.74
CA ALA A 149 22.65 -2.84 -17.93
C ALA A 149 24.00 -2.52 -18.57
N VAL A 150 24.25 -1.26 -18.89
CA VAL A 150 25.54 -0.75 -19.40
C VAL A 150 26.16 0.06 -18.26
N ARG A 151 27.45 -0.21 -17.96
CA ARG A 151 28.17 0.58 -16.97
C ARG A 151 28.70 1.85 -17.67
N ASP A 152 28.41 3.02 -17.13
CA ASP A 152 28.96 4.31 -17.53
C ASP A 152 30.43 4.46 -17.10
#